data_6e498c755d34f48b2d603857c211c4c9
#
_entry.id   6e498c755d34f48b2d603857c211c4c9
#
_cell.length_a   1.000
_cell.length_b   1.000
_cell.length_c   1.000
_cell.angle_alpha   90.00
_cell.angle_beta   90.00
_cell.angle_gamma   90.00
#
_symmetry.space_group_name_H-M   'P 1'
#
loop_
_entity.id
_entity.type
_entity.pdbx_description
1 polymer ?
#
loop_
_entity_poly.entity_id
_entity_poly.type
_entity_poly.pdbx_seq_one_letter_code
_entity_poly.pdbx_strand_id
1 'polypeptide(L)'
;MKNKIKLAVPALAFALLFSACSNQDVKDAANKAETNIEEKADDAGKKIDDKSKEVEKSVEEKVDDLKSGLEEKEFATSLEDAVDKFKETFDDPSIEISSVELSEDDGKYAYDIQGFKENYEYEAKIYAESGEIISKEEEQDDDNDDKDDDVAIDFVEIISPKEAMEKALENNKGYVKSYEIDHDDDRLVYEIDIEDGDDVELDAKTGDILHK
;
A
#
# COMPACT_ATOMS: atom_id res chain seq x y z
N MET A 1 2.61 16.33 -25.72
CA MET A 1 1.79 15.14 -26.10
C MET A 1 2.07 14.06 -25.06
N LYS A 2 1.17 13.87 -24.10
CA LYS A 2 1.37 12.97 -22.96
C LYS A 2 1.26 11.51 -23.40
N ASN A 3 2.36 10.76 -23.38
CA ASN A 3 2.35 9.31 -23.60
C ASN A 3 2.11 8.60 -22.26
N LYS A 4 0.87 8.20 -22.03
CA LYS A 4 0.54 7.33 -20.90
C LYS A 4 1.00 5.91 -21.20
N ILE A 5 2.03 5.44 -20.53
CA ILE A 5 2.44 4.03 -20.56
C ILE A 5 1.48 3.24 -19.68
N LYS A 6 0.64 2.42 -20.31
CA LYS A 6 -0.23 1.49 -19.59
C LYS A 6 0.55 0.23 -19.26
N LEU A 7 0.93 0.04 -18.01
CA LEU A 7 1.41 -1.26 -17.54
C LEU A 7 0.24 -2.25 -17.50
N ALA A 8 0.41 -3.36 -18.20
CA ALA A 8 -0.53 -4.47 -18.22
C ALA A 8 -0.13 -5.47 -17.12
N VAL A 9 -0.95 -5.57 -16.09
CA VAL A 9 -0.82 -6.59 -15.03
C VAL A 9 -1.28 -7.95 -15.57
N PRO A 10 -0.47 -9.03 -15.49
CA PRO A 10 -0.92 -10.36 -15.86
C PRO A 10 -1.70 -11.00 -14.72
N ALA A 11 -2.99 -11.27 -14.96
CA ALA A 11 -3.83 -12.05 -14.07
C ALA A 11 -3.34 -13.50 -13.97
N LEU A 12 -2.87 -13.91 -12.78
CA LEU A 12 -2.56 -15.31 -12.48
C LEU A 12 -3.85 -16.04 -12.10
N ALA A 13 -4.31 -16.92 -13.00
CA ALA A 13 -5.44 -17.80 -12.74
C ALA A 13 -4.99 -19.03 -11.94
N PHE A 14 -5.43 -19.15 -10.68
CA PHE A 14 -5.28 -20.37 -9.88
C PHE A 14 -6.33 -21.39 -10.30
N ALA A 15 -5.92 -22.47 -10.95
CA ALA A 15 -6.76 -23.63 -11.24
C ALA A 15 -6.72 -24.63 -10.08
N LEU A 16 -7.82 -24.76 -9.35
CA LEU A 16 -8.01 -25.83 -8.36
C LEU A 16 -8.36 -27.14 -9.08
N LEU A 17 -7.46 -28.09 -9.06
CA LEU A 17 -7.68 -29.44 -9.52
C LEU A 17 -8.34 -30.27 -8.42
N PHE A 18 -9.65 -30.48 -8.50
CA PHE A 18 -10.32 -31.54 -7.75
C PHE A 18 -10.13 -32.88 -8.46
N SER A 19 -9.31 -33.74 -7.86
CA SER A 19 -9.18 -35.14 -8.30
C SER A 19 -10.28 -35.97 -7.64
N ALA A 20 -11.26 -36.38 -8.41
CA ALA A 20 -12.27 -37.36 -7.99
C ALA A 20 -11.73 -38.75 -8.24
N CYS A 21 -11.44 -39.53 -7.18
CA CYS A 21 -11.25 -40.96 -7.27
C CYS A 21 -12.60 -41.68 -7.18
N SER A 22 -12.90 -42.40 -8.24
CA SER A 22 -14.09 -43.24 -8.31
C SER A 22 -13.87 -44.58 -7.59
N ASN A 23 -14.95 -44.97 -6.91
CA ASN A 23 -15.10 -46.21 -6.13
C ASN A 23 -15.32 -47.42 -7.01
N GLN A 24 -14.59 -48.49 -6.77
CA GLN A 24 -15.11 -49.87 -6.88
C GLN A 24 -14.19 -50.80 -6.12
N ASP A 25 -14.82 -51.68 -5.31
CA ASP A 25 -14.29 -52.79 -4.54
C ASP A 25 -13.94 -52.54 -3.07
N VAL A 26 -14.99 -52.59 -2.19
CA VAL A 26 -14.96 -53.28 -0.88
C VAL A 26 -16.38 -53.61 -0.43
N LYS A 27 -16.88 -54.75 -0.81
CA LYS A 27 -17.98 -55.41 -0.10
C LYS A 27 -17.37 -56.67 0.53
N ASP A 28 -16.77 -56.57 1.73
CA ASP A 28 -16.59 -57.73 2.63
C ASP A 28 -15.77 -57.33 3.90
N ALA A 29 -16.18 -56.31 4.62
CA ALA A 29 -15.67 -56.05 6.00
C ALA A 29 -16.66 -55.26 6.86
N ALA A 30 -17.94 -55.46 6.68
CA ALA A 30 -18.95 -54.95 7.58
C ALA A 30 -19.24 -55.98 8.66
N ASN A 31 -18.62 -55.86 9.84
CA ASN A 31 -19.17 -56.31 11.14
C ASN A 31 -18.20 -56.24 12.33
N LYS A 32 -17.25 -55.33 12.38
CA LYS A 32 -16.40 -55.17 13.59
C LYS A 32 -15.86 -53.77 13.88
N ALA A 33 -16.54 -52.73 13.43
CA ALA A 33 -16.04 -51.34 13.59
C ALA A 33 -17.13 -50.34 14.07
N GLU A 34 -18.25 -50.77 14.62
CA GLU A 34 -19.35 -49.84 15.00
C GLU A 34 -19.19 -49.17 16.38
N THR A 35 -18.16 -49.43 17.15
CA THR A 35 -18.01 -48.80 18.50
C THR A 35 -16.81 -47.84 18.66
N ASN A 36 -16.06 -47.52 17.60
CA ASN A 36 -14.92 -46.61 17.70
C ASN A 36 -14.95 -45.41 16.72
N ILE A 37 -16.05 -45.19 16.01
CA ILE A 37 -16.19 -44.14 15.01
C ILE A 37 -16.89 -42.90 15.58
N GLU A 38 -17.79 -43.06 16.54
CA GLU A 38 -18.54 -41.93 17.12
C GLU A 38 -17.65 -41.00 17.96
N GLU A 39 -16.69 -41.52 18.75
CA GLU A 39 -15.82 -40.68 19.59
C GLU A 39 -14.71 -39.89 18.78
N LYS A 40 -14.34 -40.40 17.58
CA LYS A 40 -13.39 -39.70 16.71
C LYS A 40 -14.01 -38.72 15.74
N ALA A 41 -15.30 -38.86 15.44
CA ALA A 41 -16.03 -37.94 14.60
C ALA A 41 -16.34 -36.62 15.32
N ASP A 42 -16.66 -36.67 16.62
CA ASP A 42 -16.92 -35.48 17.44
C ASP A 42 -15.67 -34.65 17.68
N ASP A 43 -14.50 -35.28 17.84
CA ASP A 43 -13.19 -34.55 18.04
C ASP A 43 -12.66 -33.97 16.74
N ALA A 44 -12.94 -34.62 15.59
CA ALA A 44 -12.61 -34.08 14.28
C ALA A 44 -13.53 -32.93 13.86
N GLY A 45 -14.82 -32.99 14.20
CA GLY A 45 -15.79 -31.92 13.95
C GLY A 45 -15.44 -30.65 14.73
N LYS A 46 -15.12 -30.77 16.02
CA LYS A 46 -14.68 -29.61 16.83
C LYS A 46 -13.40 -28.94 16.36
N LYS A 47 -12.43 -29.72 15.91
CA LYS A 47 -11.16 -29.16 15.37
C LYS A 47 -11.33 -28.48 14.02
N ILE A 48 -12.33 -28.88 13.22
CA ILE A 48 -12.66 -28.22 11.95
C ILE A 48 -13.43 -26.93 12.22
N ASP A 49 -14.38 -26.93 13.15
CA ASP A 49 -15.13 -25.74 13.56
C ASP A 49 -14.25 -24.69 14.21
N ASP A 50 -13.30 -25.09 15.07
CA ASP A 50 -12.36 -24.16 15.70
C ASP A 50 -11.39 -23.56 14.69
N LYS A 51 -10.85 -24.36 13.74
CA LYS A 51 -10.03 -23.86 12.65
C LYS A 51 -10.80 -22.99 11.66
N SER A 52 -12.03 -23.33 11.37
CA SER A 52 -12.91 -22.54 10.49
C SER A 52 -13.17 -21.15 11.08
N LYS A 53 -13.46 -21.09 12.40
CA LYS A 53 -13.65 -19.81 13.10
C LYS A 53 -12.38 -18.99 13.23
N GLU A 54 -11.21 -19.64 13.35
CA GLU A 54 -9.92 -18.95 13.41
C GLU A 54 -9.53 -18.38 12.02
N VAL A 55 -9.87 -19.11 10.94
CA VAL A 55 -9.70 -18.64 9.56
C VAL A 55 -10.72 -17.55 9.22
N GLU A 56 -12.01 -17.71 9.60
CA GLU A 56 -13.02 -16.67 9.41
C GLU A 56 -12.65 -15.39 10.16
N LYS A 57 -12.21 -15.50 11.42
CA LYS A 57 -11.77 -14.34 12.20
C LYS A 57 -10.52 -13.67 11.61
N SER A 58 -9.57 -14.45 11.12
CA SER A 58 -8.37 -13.89 10.47
C SER A 58 -8.66 -13.31 9.09
N VAL A 59 -9.70 -13.74 8.42
CA VAL A 59 -10.18 -13.15 7.16
C VAL A 59 -11.00 -11.90 7.43
N GLU A 60 -11.88 -11.91 8.46
CA GLU A 60 -12.62 -10.71 8.87
C GLU A 60 -11.68 -9.61 9.39
N GLU A 61 -10.67 -9.93 10.22
CA GLU A 61 -9.65 -8.95 10.67
C GLU A 61 -8.86 -8.36 9.48
N LYS A 62 -8.51 -9.17 8.47
CA LYS A 62 -7.86 -8.66 7.25
C LYS A 62 -8.79 -7.89 6.33
N VAL A 63 -10.07 -8.21 6.29
CA VAL A 63 -11.07 -7.48 5.48
C VAL A 63 -11.46 -6.17 6.16
N ASP A 64 -11.48 -6.09 7.49
CA ASP A 64 -11.69 -4.84 8.22
C ASP A 64 -10.44 -3.94 8.16
N ASP A 65 -9.23 -4.52 8.13
CA ASP A 65 -7.97 -3.78 7.93
C ASP A 65 -7.85 -3.19 6.51
N LEU A 66 -8.48 -3.85 5.53
CA LEU A 66 -8.61 -3.36 4.15
C LEU A 66 -9.72 -2.30 3.96
N LYS A 67 -10.53 -2.06 4.98
CA LYS A 67 -11.60 -1.04 4.95
C LYS A 67 -11.29 0.18 5.81
N SER A 68 -10.26 0.14 6.65
CA SER A 68 -9.77 1.32 7.33
C SER A 68 -8.80 2.04 6.39
N GLY A 69 -9.12 3.27 6.06
CA GLY A 69 -8.26 4.09 5.20
C GLY A 69 -6.93 4.44 5.84
N LEU A 70 -6.08 5.02 5.05
CA LEU A 70 -4.75 5.48 5.45
C LEU A 70 -4.83 6.53 6.58
N GLU A 71 -5.91 7.32 6.63
CA GLU A 71 -6.15 8.33 7.66
C GLU A 71 -6.31 7.78 9.07
N GLU A 72 -6.66 6.49 9.20
CA GLU A 72 -6.81 5.80 10.50
C GLU A 72 -5.54 5.03 10.91
N LYS A 73 -4.52 4.97 10.05
CA LYS A 73 -3.32 4.19 10.30
C LYS A 73 -2.21 5.00 10.96
N GLU A 74 -1.46 4.33 11.80
CA GLU A 74 -0.22 4.86 12.40
C GLU A 74 0.93 3.94 11.99
N PHE A 75 1.96 4.51 11.40
CA PHE A 75 3.15 3.78 10.98
C PHE A 75 4.32 4.03 11.92
N ALA A 76 5.19 3.03 12.04
CA ALA A 76 6.40 3.17 12.85
C ALA A 76 7.43 4.11 12.21
N THR A 77 7.38 4.28 10.88
CA THR A 77 8.19 5.23 10.13
C THR A 77 7.32 6.41 9.74
N SER A 78 7.57 7.57 10.28
CA SER A 78 6.89 8.82 9.88
C SER A 78 7.38 9.31 8.51
N LEU A 79 6.70 10.29 7.92
CA LEU A 79 7.16 10.98 6.71
C LEU A 79 8.57 11.53 6.89
N GLU A 80 8.83 12.21 8.01
CA GLU A 80 10.14 12.79 8.32
C GLU A 80 11.22 11.70 8.43
N ASP A 81 10.94 10.61 9.15
CA ASP A 81 11.86 9.46 9.26
C ASP A 81 12.11 8.79 7.90
N ALA A 82 11.10 8.72 7.03
CA ALA A 82 11.24 8.16 5.68
C ALA A 82 12.15 9.03 4.79
N VAL A 83 11.99 10.35 4.85
CA VAL A 83 12.84 11.31 4.13
C VAL A 83 14.29 11.23 4.64
N ASP A 84 14.49 11.14 5.95
CA ASP A 84 15.82 10.98 6.52
C ASP A 84 16.46 9.66 6.07
N LYS A 85 15.71 8.56 6.10
CA LYS A 85 16.16 7.26 5.61
C LYS A 85 16.50 7.26 4.13
N PHE A 86 15.71 7.97 3.32
CA PHE A 86 15.99 8.15 1.91
C PHE A 86 17.38 8.74 1.71
N LYS A 87 17.68 9.87 2.36
CA LYS A 87 19.00 10.54 2.29
C LYS A 87 20.14 9.67 2.84
N GLU A 88 19.89 8.92 3.93
CA GLU A 88 20.85 7.95 4.46
C GLU A 88 21.13 6.81 3.46
N THR A 89 20.13 6.38 2.68
CA THR A 89 20.26 5.29 1.71
C THR A 89 21.24 5.60 0.59
N PHE A 90 21.38 6.87 0.22
CA PHE A 90 22.33 7.36 -0.79
C PHE A 90 23.60 7.98 -0.18
N ASP A 91 23.71 7.98 1.15
CA ASP A 91 24.82 8.56 1.90
C ASP A 91 25.07 10.06 1.53
N ASP A 92 23.99 10.75 1.16
CA ASP A 92 24.04 12.17 0.73
C ASP A 92 22.89 13.00 1.34
N PRO A 93 23.14 13.77 2.40
CA PRO A 93 22.13 14.60 3.03
C PRO A 93 21.72 15.84 2.21
N SER A 94 22.41 16.11 1.11
CA SER A 94 22.14 17.29 0.27
C SER A 94 21.21 17.00 -0.92
N ILE A 95 20.69 15.77 -1.04
CA ILE A 95 19.65 15.47 -2.00
C ILE A 95 18.39 16.24 -1.62
N GLU A 96 17.82 16.95 -2.58
CA GLU A 96 16.55 17.65 -2.47
C GLU A 96 15.42 16.70 -2.85
N ILE A 97 14.30 16.73 -2.12
CA ILE A 97 13.16 15.85 -2.36
C ILE A 97 12.17 16.57 -3.26
N SER A 98 11.78 15.94 -4.36
CA SER A 98 10.80 16.47 -5.31
C SER A 98 9.39 15.88 -5.12
N SER A 99 9.28 14.61 -4.69
CA SER A 99 7.99 13.95 -4.47
C SER A 99 8.06 12.92 -3.34
N VAL A 100 6.94 12.73 -2.66
CA VAL A 100 6.73 11.63 -1.69
C VAL A 100 5.31 11.11 -1.83
N GLU A 101 5.17 9.85 -2.20
CA GLU A 101 3.92 9.12 -2.17
C GLU A 101 3.91 8.12 -1.00
N LEU A 102 2.77 7.97 -0.31
CA LEU A 102 2.49 6.85 0.59
C LEU A 102 1.30 6.08 0.06
N SER A 103 1.53 4.86 -0.38
CA SER A 103 0.52 3.98 -0.96
C SER A 103 0.68 2.53 -0.50
N GLU A 104 -0.36 1.71 -0.79
CA GLU A 104 -0.30 0.27 -0.53
C GLU A 104 0.39 -0.46 -1.69
N ASP A 105 1.40 -1.26 -1.36
CA ASP A 105 2.12 -2.14 -2.28
C ASP A 105 2.11 -3.58 -1.73
N ASP A 106 1.45 -4.51 -2.42
CA ASP A 106 1.35 -5.93 -2.05
C ASP A 106 0.85 -6.18 -0.60
N GLY A 107 -0.12 -5.36 -0.14
CA GLY A 107 -0.73 -5.47 1.20
C GLY A 107 0.09 -4.84 2.31
N LYS A 108 1.05 -4.00 1.96
CA LYS A 108 1.85 -3.20 2.89
C LYS A 108 1.95 -1.76 2.40
N TYR A 109 2.00 -0.84 3.34
CA TYR A 109 2.23 0.55 2.98
C TYR A 109 3.72 0.84 2.80
N ALA A 110 4.03 1.59 1.75
CA ALA A 110 5.39 2.02 1.44
C ALA A 110 5.40 3.48 1.02
N TYR A 111 6.42 4.19 1.46
CA TYR A 111 6.80 5.47 0.91
C TYR A 111 7.58 5.24 -0.39
N ASP A 112 7.16 5.90 -1.46
CA ASP A 112 7.93 6.07 -2.68
C ASP A 112 8.43 7.51 -2.70
N ILE A 113 9.75 7.69 -2.66
CA ILE A 113 10.39 9.00 -2.49
C ILE A 113 11.28 9.26 -3.68
N GLN A 114 11.08 10.40 -4.30
CA GLN A 114 11.91 10.91 -5.37
C GLN A 114 12.66 12.15 -4.90
N GLY A 115 13.85 12.32 -5.44
CA GLY A 115 14.69 13.47 -5.15
C GLY A 115 15.73 13.68 -6.22
N PHE A 116 16.36 14.83 -6.17
CA PHE A 116 17.35 15.23 -7.17
C PHE A 116 18.55 15.94 -6.54
N LYS A 117 19.64 15.94 -7.28
CA LYS A 117 20.82 16.73 -6.97
C LYS A 117 21.65 16.93 -8.23
N GLU A 118 21.88 18.17 -8.63
CA GLU A 118 22.61 18.54 -9.85
C GLU A 118 21.92 17.97 -11.10
N ASN A 119 22.48 16.90 -11.69
CA ASN A 119 21.96 16.18 -12.84
C ASN A 119 21.75 14.69 -12.53
N TYR A 120 21.45 14.38 -11.28
CA TYR A 120 21.11 13.03 -10.83
C TYR A 120 19.72 13.02 -10.23
N GLU A 121 18.96 11.98 -10.56
CA GLU A 121 17.69 11.62 -9.97
C GLU A 121 17.88 10.44 -9.04
N TYR A 122 17.14 10.45 -7.94
CA TYR A 122 17.19 9.43 -6.90
C TYR A 122 15.78 8.96 -6.59
N GLU A 123 15.59 7.66 -6.50
CA GLU A 123 14.33 7.06 -6.10
C GLU A 123 14.58 5.98 -5.04
N ALA A 124 13.74 5.93 -4.00
CA ALA A 124 13.74 4.80 -3.08
C ALA A 124 12.34 4.53 -2.55
N LYS A 125 12.04 3.22 -2.44
CA LYS A 125 10.81 2.73 -1.83
C LYS A 125 11.11 2.15 -0.45
N ILE A 126 10.35 2.58 0.57
CA ILE A 126 10.61 2.31 1.99
C ILE A 126 9.34 1.82 2.66
N TYR A 127 9.36 0.64 3.30
CA TYR A 127 8.20 0.17 4.06
C TYR A 127 7.87 1.09 5.24
N ALA A 128 6.62 1.55 5.32
CA ALA A 128 6.15 2.44 6.38
C ALA A 128 6.15 1.78 7.78
N GLU A 129 5.90 0.48 7.86
CA GLU A 129 5.88 -0.28 9.10
C GLU A 129 7.27 -0.53 9.70
N SER A 130 8.30 -0.68 8.88
CA SER A 130 9.63 -1.12 9.35
C SER A 130 10.76 -0.17 9.02
N GLY A 131 10.56 0.76 8.06
CA GLY A 131 11.62 1.58 7.48
C GLY A 131 12.65 0.76 6.69
N GLU A 132 12.31 -0.44 6.25
CA GLU A 132 13.16 -1.27 5.40
C GLU A 132 13.13 -0.75 3.97
N ILE A 133 14.30 -0.64 3.33
CA ILE A 133 14.43 -0.23 1.94
C ILE A 133 14.02 -1.40 1.04
N ILE A 134 13.01 -1.19 0.20
CA ILE A 134 12.53 -2.19 -0.77
C ILE A 134 13.33 -2.12 -2.06
N SER A 135 13.51 -0.90 -2.56
CA SER A 135 14.27 -0.60 -3.78
C SER A 135 14.95 0.74 -3.64
N LYS A 136 16.01 0.94 -4.41
CA LYS A 136 16.63 2.24 -4.63
C LYS A 136 17.21 2.30 -6.03
N GLU A 137 17.14 3.46 -6.62
CA GLU A 137 17.67 3.77 -7.94
C GLU A 137 18.37 5.13 -7.91
N GLU A 138 19.44 5.26 -8.69
CA GLU A 138 20.17 6.49 -8.92
C GLU A 138 20.47 6.54 -10.41
N GLU A 139 19.95 7.53 -11.09
CA GLU A 139 20.13 7.72 -12.51
C GLU A 139 20.77 9.10 -12.79
N GLN A 140 21.59 9.14 -13.83
CA GLN A 140 22.08 10.42 -14.31
C GLN A 140 21.13 10.93 -15.38
N ASP A 141 20.57 12.11 -15.17
CA ASP A 141 19.77 12.81 -16.16
C ASP A 141 20.70 13.38 -17.25
N ASP A 142 20.67 12.75 -18.43
CA ASP A 142 21.42 13.18 -19.61
C ASP A 142 20.67 14.22 -20.47
N ASP A 143 19.37 14.44 -20.20
CA ASP A 143 18.49 15.33 -20.96
C ASP A 143 18.39 16.70 -20.27
N ASN A 144 18.99 17.73 -20.90
CA ASN A 144 18.96 19.11 -20.38
C ASN A 144 17.61 19.83 -20.61
N ASP A 145 16.59 19.14 -21.13
CA ASP A 145 15.36 19.80 -21.60
C ASP A 145 14.26 19.92 -20.52
N ASP A 146 14.32 19.12 -19.40
CA ASP A 146 13.25 19.03 -18.38
C ASP A 146 13.67 19.52 -16.97
N LYS A 147 14.80 20.23 -16.84
CA LYS A 147 15.31 20.73 -15.54
C LYS A 147 14.45 21.79 -14.84
N ASP A 148 13.39 22.23 -15.48
CA ASP A 148 12.52 23.28 -14.92
C ASP A 148 11.44 22.69 -13.98
N ASP A 149 11.31 21.33 -13.89
CA ASP A 149 10.23 20.66 -13.15
C ASP A 149 10.67 20.14 -11.76
N ASP A 150 12.00 20.06 -11.48
CA ASP A 150 12.50 19.61 -10.19
C ASP A 150 12.50 20.73 -9.16
N VAL A 151 11.44 20.82 -8.38
CA VAL A 151 11.31 21.78 -7.28
C VAL A 151 11.35 21.06 -5.94
N ALA A 152 12.22 21.53 -5.03
CA ALA A 152 12.38 20.92 -3.72
C ALA A 152 11.18 21.18 -2.80
N ILE A 153 10.73 20.15 -2.10
CA ILE A 153 9.69 20.25 -1.07
C ILE A 153 10.28 20.84 0.21
N ASP A 154 9.67 21.91 0.71
CA ASP A 154 9.92 22.44 2.06
C ASP A 154 8.92 21.84 3.07
N PHE A 155 9.32 20.76 3.72
CA PHE A 155 8.50 20.04 4.70
C PHE A 155 8.17 20.84 5.97
N VAL A 156 8.84 21.98 6.21
CA VAL A 156 8.57 22.83 7.38
C VAL A 156 7.31 23.67 7.20
N GLU A 157 6.97 23.98 5.97
CA GLU A 157 5.87 24.89 5.63
C GLU A 157 4.56 24.18 5.28
N ILE A 158 4.51 22.85 5.26
CA ILE A 158 3.31 22.09 4.89
C ILE A 158 2.49 21.64 6.11
N ILE A 159 1.18 21.48 5.92
CA ILE A 159 0.34 20.78 6.89
C ILE A 159 0.72 19.31 6.97
N SER A 160 0.38 18.64 8.06
CA SER A 160 0.68 17.21 8.17
C SER A 160 -0.15 16.37 7.19
N PRO A 161 0.35 15.21 6.72
CA PRO A 161 -0.42 14.29 5.88
C PRO A 161 -1.77 13.92 6.50
N LYS A 162 -1.80 13.72 7.82
CA LYS A 162 -3.04 13.43 8.55
C LYS A 162 -4.05 14.56 8.42
N GLU A 163 -3.61 15.80 8.59
CA GLU A 163 -4.50 16.97 8.43
C GLU A 163 -5.00 17.10 6.98
N ALA A 164 -4.14 16.83 5.99
CA ALA A 164 -4.53 16.84 4.59
C ALA A 164 -5.61 15.79 4.28
N MET A 165 -5.42 14.55 4.74
CA MET A 165 -6.40 13.47 4.59
C MET A 165 -7.73 13.78 5.30
N GLU A 166 -7.68 14.30 6.53
CA GLU A 166 -8.89 14.71 7.26
C GLU A 166 -9.68 15.78 6.50
N LYS A 167 -8.99 16.78 5.93
CA LYS A 167 -9.61 17.84 5.11
C LYS A 167 -10.21 17.28 3.81
N ALA A 168 -9.52 16.36 3.14
CA ALA A 168 -10.02 15.72 1.92
C ALA A 168 -11.32 14.95 2.17
N LEU A 169 -11.46 14.33 3.36
CA LEU A 169 -12.64 13.57 3.76
C LEU A 169 -13.79 14.41 4.34
N GLU A 170 -13.60 15.68 4.72
CA GLU A 170 -14.65 16.50 5.34
C GLU A 170 -15.97 16.51 4.57
N ASN A 171 -15.92 16.52 3.23
CA ASN A 171 -17.08 16.54 2.34
C ASN A 171 -17.04 15.42 1.29
N ASN A 172 -16.30 14.37 1.55
CA ASN A 172 -16.14 13.22 0.69
C ASN A 172 -16.61 11.94 1.39
N LYS A 173 -16.89 10.90 0.62
CA LYS A 173 -17.22 9.57 1.15
C LYS A 173 -16.06 8.66 0.83
N GLY A 174 -15.97 7.57 1.54
CA GLY A 174 -14.91 6.59 1.31
C GLY A 174 -13.81 6.69 2.35
N TYR A 175 -12.63 6.24 1.98
CA TYR A 175 -11.43 6.24 2.80
C TYR A 175 -10.20 6.51 1.91
N VAL A 176 -9.12 7.04 2.50
CA VAL A 176 -7.91 7.36 1.76
C VAL A 176 -7.11 6.10 1.44
N LYS A 177 -6.74 5.92 0.18
CA LYS A 177 -5.87 4.85 -0.31
C LYS A 177 -4.41 5.25 -0.31
N SER A 178 -4.15 6.44 -0.81
CA SER A 178 -2.80 7.00 -0.91
C SER A 178 -2.83 8.51 -0.80
N TYR A 179 -1.67 9.08 -0.51
CA TYR A 179 -1.43 10.50 -0.74
C TYR A 179 -0.09 10.68 -1.43
N GLU A 180 0.02 11.74 -2.21
CA GLU A 180 1.26 12.22 -2.79
C GLU A 180 1.48 13.68 -2.42
N ILE A 181 2.73 14.07 -2.24
CA ILE A 181 3.19 15.45 -2.04
C ILE A 181 4.15 15.74 -3.17
N ASP A 182 3.78 16.67 -4.03
CA ASP A 182 4.61 17.08 -5.15
C ASP A 182 4.31 18.53 -5.56
N HIS A 183 4.92 19.00 -6.65
CA HIS A 183 4.60 20.28 -7.24
C HIS A 183 3.73 20.08 -8.49
N ASP A 184 2.50 20.67 -8.46
CA ASP A 184 1.68 20.86 -9.66
C ASP A 184 1.79 22.31 -10.12
N ASP A 185 2.39 22.51 -11.31
CA ASP A 185 2.85 23.82 -11.81
C ASP A 185 3.76 24.51 -10.78
N ASP A 186 3.36 25.66 -10.26
CA ASP A 186 4.12 26.48 -9.28
C ASP A 186 3.67 26.24 -7.82
N ARG A 187 2.87 25.20 -7.53
CA ARG A 187 2.26 24.97 -6.21
C ARG A 187 2.68 23.63 -5.65
N LEU A 188 3.02 23.64 -4.37
CA LEU A 188 3.17 22.41 -3.60
C LEU A 188 1.78 21.92 -3.17
N VAL A 189 1.42 20.71 -3.56
CA VAL A 189 0.10 20.12 -3.36
C VAL A 189 0.16 18.80 -2.60
N TYR A 190 -0.96 18.43 -2.00
CA TYR A 190 -1.31 17.07 -1.67
C TYR A 190 -2.31 16.57 -2.70
N GLU A 191 -2.00 15.45 -3.35
CA GLU A 191 -2.95 14.65 -4.10
C GLU A 191 -3.42 13.49 -3.21
N ILE A 192 -4.73 13.39 -2.94
CA ILE A 192 -5.32 12.38 -2.06
C ILE A 192 -6.24 11.48 -2.89
N ASP A 193 -5.86 10.20 -3.05
CA ASP A 193 -6.69 9.17 -3.72
C ASP A 193 -7.68 8.58 -2.69
N ILE A 194 -8.97 8.64 -3.02
CA ILE A 194 -10.06 8.22 -2.13
C ILE A 194 -10.86 7.07 -2.76
N GLU A 195 -10.82 5.91 -2.14
CA GLU A 195 -11.65 4.76 -2.54
C GLU A 195 -13.12 5.05 -2.25
N ASP A 196 -13.99 4.76 -3.23
CA ASP A 196 -15.42 5.05 -3.19
C ASP A 196 -15.77 6.56 -3.07
N GLY A 197 -14.82 7.46 -3.38
CA GLY A 197 -14.97 8.90 -3.36
C GLY A 197 -14.42 9.59 -4.60
N ASP A 198 -14.31 10.91 -4.54
CA ASP A 198 -13.63 11.73 -5.54
C ASP A 198 -12.22 12.06 -5.02
N ASP A 199 -11.21 11.97 -5.85
CA ASP A 199 -9.84 12.35 -5.52
C ASP A 199 -9.78 13.85 -5.25
N VAL A 200 -8.92 14.24 -4.31
CA VAL A 200 -8.85 15.63 -3.82
C VAL A 200 -7.42 16.14 -3.91
N GLU A 201 -7.27 17.29 -4.53
CA GLU A 201 -6.05 18.08 -4.52
C GLU A 201 -6.17 19.24 -3.55
N LEU A 202 -5.16 19.42 -2.68
CA LEU A 202 -5.10 20.48 -1.69
C LEU A 202 -3.79 21.25 -1.80
N ASP A 203 -3.85 22.55 -1.57
CA ASP A 203 -2.65 23.36 -1.31
C ASP A 203 -1.93 22.81 -0.05
N ALA A 204 -0.69 22.37 -0.20
CA ALA A 204 0.03 21.69 0.88
C ALA A 204 0.35 22.60 2.08
N LYS A 205 0.37 23.93 1.90
CA LYS A 205 0.65 24.87 2.98
C LYS A 205 -0.60 25.27 3.77
N THR A 206 -1.73 25.43 3.09
CA THR A 206 -2.97 25.93 3.70
C THR A 206 -4.00 24.84 3.95
N GLY A 207 -3.92 23.76 3.18
CA GLY A 207 -4.94 22.71 3.15
C GLY A 207 -6.25 23.16 2.47
N ASP A 208 -6.21 24.20 1.67
CA ASP A 208 -7.35 24.62 0.86
C ASP A 208 -7.54 23.64 -0.31
N ILE A 209 -8.78 23.19 -0.51
CA ILE A 209 -9.11 22.29 -1.63
C ILE A 209 -9.00 23.07 -2.94
N LEU A 210 -8.18 22.57 -3.87
CA LEU A 210 -7.94 23.15 -5.19
C LEU A 210 -8.84 22.48 -6.24
N HIS A 211 -8.86 21.17 -6.25
CA HIS A 211 -9.68 20.33 -7.14
C HIS A 211 -10.34 19.18 -6.38
N LYS A 212 -11.49 18.73 -6.93
CA LYS A 212 -12.29 17.63 -6.39
C LYS A 212 -13.08 16.95 -7.49
#